data_271f4311ebd991e51d1acf09ec9cebe0
#
_entry.id   271f4311ebd991e51d1acf09ec9cebe0
#
_cell.length_a   1.000
_cell.length_b   1.000
_cell.length_c   1.000
_cell.angle_alpha   90.00
_cell.angle_beta   90.00
_cell.angle_gamma   90.00
#
_symmetry.space_group_name_H-M   'P 1'
#
loop_
_entity.id
_entity.type
_entity.pdbx_description
1 polymer ?
#
loop_
_entity_poly.entity_id
_entity_poly.type
_entity_poly.pdbx_seq_one_letter_code
_entity_poly.pdbx_strand_id
1 'polypeptide(L)'
;MTDAVLTPETTTPVLPTKPELEALFLQKHGSLQAVGWAPRRRFRFGYFFPTDVYECLVGKLVTPGCTWLDVGGGNAIFPENPRLAQELASRCAKVVAVDPSENVLQNKFVHESHRCLLEDYKTSEQFDLSTMRMVVEHVGAPKEFVAALAKLVKPGGTAVVFTVNRRSPITMLSWLIPFRLHHPIKKLFWGGEEEDTFPVQYLMNTRAELRKLFEQAGFAEHAFTQPDDLSTFGRFRWLNYLELKVWSGFRRLGIGYPENCLLGAYLRRTE
;
A
#
# COMPACT_ATOMS: atom_id res chain seq x y z
N MET A 1 -6.73 -22.04 -43.18
CA MET A 1 -6.30 -21.91 -41.76
C MET A 1 -5.81 -20.50 -41.63
N THR A 2 -6.66 -19.63 -41.12
CA THR A 2 -6.39 -18.19 -40.93
C THR A 2 -5.92 -18.00 -39.50
N ASP A 3 -4.63 -17.70 -39.36
CA ASP A 3 -4.05 -17.30 -38.07
C ASP A 3 -4.75 -16.01 -37.60
N ALA A 4 -5.54 -16.13 -36.55
CA ALA A 4 -6.07 -14.98 -35.84
C ALA A 4 -4.91 -14.30 -35.10
N VAL A 5 -4.42 -13.19 -35.65
CA VAL A 5 -3.54 -12.26 -34.98
C VAL A 5 -4.30 -11.71 -33.78
N LEU A 6 -3.96 -12.18 -32.59
CA LEU A 6 -4.40 -11.58 -31.32
C LEU A 6 -3.82 -10.17 -31.27
N THR A 7 -4.66 -9.17 -31.52
CA THR A 7 -4.35 -7.78 -31.22
C THR A 7 -4.07 -7.67 -29.73
N PRO A 8 -2.96 -7.01 -29.31
CA PRO A 8 -2.72 -6.76 -27.90
C PRO A 8 -3.86 -5.86 -27.37
N GLU A 9 -4.63 -6.38 -26.42
CA GLU A 9 -5.53 -5.56 -25.62
C GLU A 9 -4.73 -4.37 -25.10
N THR A 10 -5.20 -3.17 -25.37
CA THR A 10 -4.68 -1.93 -24.82
C THR A 10 -4.86 -1.96 -23.30
N THR A 11 -3.89 -2.54 -22.61
CA THR A 11 -3.86 -2.57 -21.14
C THR A 11 -3.73 -1.14 -20.64
N THR A 12 -4.82 -0.60 -20.10
CA THR A 12 -4.80 0.66 -19.37
C THR A 12 -3.66 0.61 -18.34
N PRO A 13 -2.81 1.64 -18.26
CA PRO A 13 -1.70 1.62 -17.30
C PRO A 13 -2.24 1.39 -15.89
N VAL A 14 -1.78 0.33 -15.24
CA VAL A 14 -2.24 -0.05 -13.89
C VAL A 14 -1.84 1.00 -12.85
N LEU A 15 -0.63 1.57 -12.98
CA LEU A 15 -0.18 2.63 -12.06
C LEU A 15 -1.01 3.91 -12.20
N PRO A 16 -1.29 4.59 -11.06
CA PRO A 16 -2.02 5.83 -11.06
C PRO A 16 -1.35 6.92 -11.88
N THR A 17 -2.15 7.60 -12.68
CA THR A 17 -1.76 8.81 -13.41
C THR A 17 -1.95 10.06 -12.54
N LYS A 18 -1.30 11.16 -12.91
CA LYS A 18 -1.45 12.43 -12.18
C LYS A 18 -2.90 12.92 -12.12
N PRO A 19 -3.71 12.90 -13.20
CA PRO A 19 -5.12 13.26 -13.14
C PRO A 19 -5.95 12.39 -12.17
N GLU A 20 -5.68 11.10 -12.10
CA GLU A 20 -6.35 10.19 -11.16
C GLU A 20 -6.01 10.51 -9.71
N LEU A 21 -4.73 10.82 -9.43
CA LEU A 21 -4.29 11.28 -8.10
C LEU A 21 -4.90 12.63 -7.72
N GLU A 22 -5.04 13.55 -8.65
CA GLU A 22 -5.73 14.84 -8.44
C GLU A 22 -7.21 14.64 -8.16
N ALA A 23 -7.89 13.74 -8.87
CA ALA A 23 -9.29 13.39 -8.64
C ALA A 23 -9.48 12.77 -7.24
N LEU A 24 -8.62 11.82 -6.85
CA LEU A 24 -8.62 11.25 -5.50
C LEU A 24 -8.40 12.33 -4.43
N PHE A 25 -7.47 13.24 -4.67
CA PHE A 25 -7.18 14.33 -3.77
C PHE A 25 -8.40 15.24 -3.56
N LEU A 26 -9.11 15.58 -4.65
CA LEU A 26 -10.36 16.35 -4.59
C LEU A 26 -11.46 15.60 -3.84
N GLN A 27 -11.61 14.31 -4.06
CA GLN A 27 -12.57 13.47 -3.32
C GLN A 27 -12.27 13.48 -1.81
N LYS A 28 -10.98 13.34 -1.44
CA LYS A 28 -10.51 13.25 -0.05
C LYS A 28 -10.59 14.59 0.69
N HIS A 29 -10.33 15.71 0.03
CA HIS A 29 -10.15 17.02 0.65
C HIS A 29 -11.15 18.11 0.17
N GLY A 30 -11.99 17.82 -0.81
CA GLY A 30 -13.02 18.71 -1.34
C GLY A 30 -12.53 19.88 -2.17
N SER A 31 -11.34 20.41 -1.88
CA SER A 31 -10.72 21.51 -2.62
C SER A 31 -9.22 21.50 -2.51
N LEU A 32 -8.53 21.78 -3.61
CA LEU A 32 -7.08 21.89 -3.65
C LEU A 32 -6.52 23.07 -2.82
N GLN A 33 -7.36 24.05 -2.50
CA GLN A 33 -6.96 25.29 -1.82
C GLN A 33 -7.52 25.42 -0.40
N ALA A 34 -8.59 24.71 -0.07
CA ALA A 34 -9.39 24.98 1.13
C ALA A 34 -8.84 24.38 2.42
N VAL A 35 -8.02 23.34 2.33
CA VAL A 35 -7.57 22.59 3.50
C VAL A 35 -6.11 22.88 3.80
N GLY A 36 -5.81 23.30 4.99
CA GLY A 36 -4.55 23.53 5.66
C GLY A 36 -3.22 23.32 4.90
N TRP A 37 -2.14 23.26 5.65
CA TRP A 37 -0.79 23.24 5.09
C TRP A 37 -0.48 22.01 4.22
N ALA A 38 -0.86 20.81 4.64
CA ALA A 38 -0.47 19.57 3.95
C ALA A 38 -1.07 19.45 2.52
N PRO A 39 -2.39 19.65 2.30
CA PRO A 39 -2.95 19.65 0.95
C PRO A 39 -2.37 20.72 0.03
N ARG A 40 -2.22 21.96 0.50
CA ARG A 40 -1.62 23.04 -0.30
C ARG A 40 -0.19 22.73 -0.70
N ARG A 41 0.56 22.12 0.18
CA ARG A 41 1.94 21.71 -0.06
C ARG A 41 2.02 20.67 -1.17
N ARG A 42 1.20 19.61 -1.10
CA ARG A 42 1.14 18.56 -2.13
C ARG A 42 0.83 19.17 -3.49
N PHE A 43 -0.22 19.94 -3.57
CA PHE A 43 -0.65 20.56 -4.82
C PHE A 43 0.40 21.51 -5.38
N ARG A 44 0.96 22.40 -4.57
CA ARG A 44 1.95 23.38 -4.97
C ARG A 44 3.22 22.77 -5.57
N PHE A 45 3.63 21.59 -5.06
CA PHE A 45 4.83 20.89 -5.52
C PHE A 45 4.52 19.70 -6.44
N GLY A 46 3.24 19.37 -6.65
CA GLY A 46 2.83 18.18 -7.38
C GLY A 46 3.19 16.88 -6.64
N TYR A 47 3.27 16.94 -5.30
CA TYR A 47 3.56 15.81 -4.44
C TYR A 47 2.26 15.21 -3.92
N PHE A 48 2.17 13.88 -3.97
CA PHE A 48 1.13 13.08 -3.34
C PHE A 48 1.76 12.16 -2.32
N PHE A 49 1.08 11.88 -1.21
CA PHE A 49 1.59 10.91 -0.25
C PHE A 49 1.62 9.49 -0.84
N PRO A 50 2.54 8.63 -0.40
CA PRO A 50 2.55 7.21 -0.79
C PRO A 50 1.20 6.52 -0.61
N THR A 51 0.47 6.85 0.47
CA THR A 51 -0.88 6.35 0.73
C THR A 51 -1.89 6.80 -0.33
N ASP A 52 -1.79 8.02 -0.87
CA ASP A 52 -2.68 8.48 -1.95
C ASP A 52 -2.44 7.65 -3.23
N VAL A 53 -1.17 7.31 -3.51
CA VAL A 53 -0.81 6.46 -4.67
C VAL A 53 -1.36 5.04 -4.49
N TYR A 54 -1.25 4.47 -3.29
CA TYR A 54 -1.81 3.17 -2.95
C TYR A 54 -3.34 3.15 -3.05
N GLU A 55 -4.03 4.10 -2.42
CA GLU A 55 -5.49 4.22 -2.45
C GLU A 55 -6.00 4.34 -3.89
N CYS A 56 -5.32 5.14 -4.73
CA CYS A 56 -5.67 5.32 -6.13
C CYS A 56 -5.48 4.01 -6.93
N LEU A 57 -4.37 3.28 -6.71
CA LEU A 57 -4.11 2.00 -7.36
C LEU A 57 -5.19 0.97 -6.98
N VAL A 58 -5.50 0.82 -5.70
CA VAL A 58 -6.55 -0.11 -5.25
C VAL A 58 -7.90 0.27 -5.85
N GLY A 59 -8.23 1.57 -5.89
CA GLY A 59 -9.46 2.08 -6.50
C GLY A 59 -9.61 1.70 -7.99
N LYS A 60 -8.50 1.61 -8.72
CA LYS A 60 -8.49 1.15 -10.12
C LYS A 60 -8.69 -0.36 -10.26
N LEU A 61 -8.23 -1.14 -9.28
CA LEU A 61 -8.28 -2.60 -9.30
C LEU A 61 -9.61 -3.17 -8.78
N VAL A 62 -10.33 -2.41 -7.95
CA VAL A 62 -11.66 -2.81 -7.47
C VAL A 62 -12.68 -2.67 -8.59
N THR A 63 -13.07 -3.81 -9.18
CA THR A 63 -14.11 -3.90 -10.19
C THR A 63 -15.48 -4.21 -9.54
N PRO A 64 -16.61 -3.80 -10.15
CA PRO A 64 -17.94 -4.15 -9.64
C PRO A 64 -18.11 -5.67 -9.48
N GLY A 65 -18.59 -6.10 -8.31
CA GLY A 65 -18.83 -7.51 -8.00
C GLY A 65 -17.57 -8.32 -7.65
N CYS A 66 -16.38 -7.71 -7.56
CA CYS A 66 -15.17 -8.44 -7.16
C CYS A 66 -15.24 -8.92 -5.71
N THR A 67 -14.46 -9.96 -5.40
CA THR A 67 -14.17 -10.40 -4.03
C THR A 67 -12.80 -9.88 -3.62
N TRP A 68 -12.72 -9.28 -2.42
CA TRP A 68 -11.53 -8.59 -1.94
C TRP A 68 -11.09 -9.09 -0.57
N LEU A 69 -9.84 -9.48 -0.43
CA LEU A 69 -9.18 -9.86 0.82
C LEU A 69 -8.23 -8.75 1.26
N ASP A 70 -8.51 -8.11 2.39
CA ASP A 70 -7.64 -7.09 2.99
C ASP A 70 -6.84 -7.73 4.15
N VAL A 71 -5.56 -7.98 3.90
CA VAL A 71 -4.63 -8.58 4.85
C VAL A 71 -3.96 -7.49 5.67
N GLY A 72 -4.00 -7.64 7.00
CA GLY A 72 -3.60 -6.57 7.92
C GLY A 72 -4.61 -5.43 7.93
N GLY A 73 -5.90 -5.76 7.80
CA GLY A 73 -6.99 -4.80 7.61
C GLY A 73 -7.28 -3.91 8.81
N GLY A 74 -6.73 -4.22 9.99
CA GLY A 74 -6.93 -3.43 11.20
C GLY A 74 -8.37 -2.97 11.38
N ASN A 75 -8.59 -1.76 11.89
CA ASN A 75 -9.93 -1.18 12.07
C ASN A 75 -10.48 -0.44 10.83
N ALA A 76 -9.69 -0.29 9.76
CA ALA A 76 -10.11 0.38 8.53
C ALA A 76 -9.19 0.05 7.34
N ILE A 77 -9.78 -0.23 6.17
CA ILE A 77 -9.07 -0.47 4.91
C ILE A 77 -8.19 0.75 4.54
N PHE A 78 -8.77 1.96 4.61
CA PHE A 78 -8.08 3.22 4.37
C PHE A 78 -8.33 4.17 5.56
N PRO A 79 -7.48 4.17 6.59
CA PRO A 79 -7.68 4.98 7.80
C PRO A 79 -7.82 6.48 7.53
N GLU A 80 -7.13 6.99 6.50
CA GLU A 80 -7.16 8.41 6.12
C GLU A 80 -8.24 8.73 5.08
N ASN A 81 -8.96 7.72 4.55
CA ASN A 81 -9.96 7.90 3.51
C ASN A 81 -11.16 6.94 3.68
N PRO A 82 -11.94 7.09 4.78
CA PRO A 82 -13.08 6.23 5.06
C PRO A 82 -14.17 6.30 3.98
N ARG A 83 -14.29 7.44 3.30
CA ARG A 83 -15.24 7.60 2.19
C ARG A 83 -14.90 6.68 1.02
N LEU A 84 -13.63 6.62 0.63
CA LEU A 84 -13.20 5.70 -0.43
C LEU A 84 -13.36 4.24 0.01
N ALA A 85 -13.01 3.90 1.27
CA ALA A 85 -13.19 2.55 1.80
C ALA A 85 -14.66 2.10 1.66
N GLN A 86 -15.60 2.93 2.08
CA GLN A 86 -17.03 2.64 1.98
C GLN A 86 -17.49 2.52 0.52
N GLU A 87 -17.05 3.43 -0.36
CA GLU A 87 -17.40 3.42 -1.77
C GLU A 87 -16.91 2.15 -2.46
N LEU A 88 -15.64 1.76 -2.25
CA LEU A 88 -15.08 0.56 -2.87
C LEU A 88 -15.69 -0.72 -2.30
N ALA A 89 -15.90 -0.79 -0.98
CA ALA A 89 -16.55 -1.94 -0.36
C ALA A 89 -17.97 -2.16 -0.91
N SER A 90 -18.72 -1.08 -1.15
CA SER A 90 -20.07 -1.17 -1.73
C SER A 90 -20.11 -1.65 -3.18
N ARG A 91 -19.00 -1.59 -3.90
CA ARG A 91 -18.87 -2.13 -5.27
C ARG A 91 -18.55 -3.62 -5.28
N CYS A 92 -17.95 -4.14 -4.21
CA CYS A 92 -17.55 -5.53 -4.12
C CYS A 92 -18.72 -6.44 -3.77
N ALA A 93 -18.70 -7.67 -4.28
CA ALA A 93 -19.61 -8.72 -3.82
C ALA A 93 -19.30 -9.12 -2.37
N LYS A 94 -18.00 -9.11 -2.02
CA LYS A 94 -17.53 -9.43 -0.67
C LYS A 94 -16.18 -8.78 -0.40
N VAL A 95 -16.02 -8.24 0.80
CA VAL A 95 -14.74 -7.77 1.34
C VAL A 95 -14.50 -8.50 2.66
N VAL A 96 -13.36 -9.16 2.79
CA VAL A 96 -12.95 -9.89 3.99
C VAL A 96 -11.66 -9.26 4.51
N ALA A 97 -11.61 -8.96 5.81
CA ALA A 97 -10.38 -8.53 6.48
C ALA A 97 -9.81 -9.64 7.35
N VAL A 98 -8.49 -9.83 7.28
CA VAL A 98 -7.75 -10.78 8.13
C VAL A 98 -6.60 -10.02 8.80
N ASP A 99 -6.54 -10.06 10.13
CA ASP A 99 -5.51 -9.37 10.93
C ASP A 99 -5.34 -10.09 12.27
N PRO A 100 -4.12 -10.29 12.80
CA PRO A 100 -3.93 -10.86 14.15
C PRO A 100 -4.36 -9.91 15.26
N SER A 101 -4.46 -8.59 15.01
CA SER A 101 -4.98 -7.62 15.97
C SER A 101 -6.49 -7.74 16.16
N GLU A 102 -6.93 -7.51 17.39
CA GLU A 102 -8.36 -7.45 17.75
C GLU A 102 -9.09 -6.29 17.06
N ASN A 103 -8.35 -5.26 16.63
CA ASN A 103 -8.89 -4.09 15.96
C ASN A 103 -9.66 -4.45 14.68
N VAL A 104 -9.33 -5.57 14.02
CA VAL A 104 -10.03 -6.03 12.81
C VAL A 104 -11.53 -6.30 13.05
N LEU A 105 -11.91 -6.71 14.26
CA LEU A 105 -13.31 -6.96 14.61
C LEU A 105 -14.14 -5.67 14.66
N GLN A 106 -13.50 -4.50 14.69
CA GLN A 106 -14.13 -3.19 14.68
C GLN A 106 -14.16 -2.56 13.27
N ASN A 107 -13.63 -3.23 12.25
CA ASN A 107 -13.59 -2.72 10.89
C ASN A 107 -15.00 -2.69 10.27
N LYS A 108 -15.54 -1.48 10.11
CA LYS A 108 -16.90 -1.22 9.59
C LYS A 108 -16.99 -1.21 8.07
N PHE A 109 -15.85 -1.33 7.38
CA PHE A 109 -15.76 -1.23 5.92
C PHE A 109 -15.66 -2.59 5.24
N VAL A 110 -15.74 -3.68 5.99
CA VAL A 110 -15.67 -5.04 5.47
C VAL A 110 -16.97 -5.80 5.74
N HIS A 111 -17.23 -6.84 4.96
CA HIS A 111 -18.40 -7.71 5.14
C HIS A 111 -18.12 -8.78 6.19
N GLU A 112 -16.86 -9.24 6.27
CA GLU A 112 -16.40 -10.22 7.26
C GLU A 112 -15.02 -9.84 7.79
N SER A 113 -14.76 -10.14 9.05
CA SER A 113 -13.47 -9.93 9.69
C SER A 113 -13.04 -11.16 10.48
N HIS A 114 -11.74 -11.52 10.38
CA HIS A 114 -11.17 -12.69 11.04
C HIS A 114 -9.89 -12.29 11.77
N ARG A 115 -9.86 -12.56 13.07
CA ARG A 115 -8.68 -12.34 13.91
C ARG A 115 -7.77 -13.56 13.85
N CYS A 116 -6.86 -13.59 12.88
CA CYS A 116 -5.84 -14.64 12.74
C CYS A 116 -4.69 -14.15 11.84
N LEU A 117 -3.59 -14.91 11.81
CA LEU A 117 -2.57 -14.75 10.77
C LEU A 117 -3.12 -15.22 9.42
N LEU A 118 -2.59 -14.70 8.31
CA LEU A 118 -3.00 -15.11 6.96
C LEU A 118 -2.81 -16.62 6.75
N GLU A 119 -1.74 -17.17 7.27
CA GLU A 119 -1.38 -18.59 7.15
C GLU A 119 -2.36 -19.50 7.90
N ASP A 120 -3.04 -18.97 8.91
CA ASP A 120 -4.04 -19.68 9.72
C ASP A 120 -5.48 -19.47 9.22
N TYR A 121 -5.69 -18.55 8.28
CA TYR A 121 -6.99 -18.28 7.71
C TYR A 121 -7.46 -19.46 6.86
N LYS A 122 -8.50 -20.16 7.30
CA LYS A 122 -9.06 -21.35 6.65
C LYS A 122 -10.36 -21.00 5.93
N THR A 123 -10.33 -21.04 4.62
CA THR A 123 -11.49 -20.84 3.75
C THR A 123 -11.32 -21.63 2.46
N SER A 124 -12.43 -21.98 1.80
CA SER A 124 -12.46 -22.47 0.43
C SER A 124 -12.62 -21.34 -0.60
N GLU A 125 -12.85 -20.12 -0.13
CA GLU A 125 -13.03 -18.95 -1.01
C GLU A 125 -11.72 -18.49 -1.61
N GLN A 126 -11.82 -17.95 -2.81
CA GLN A 126 -10.71 -17.24 -3.47
C GLN A 126 -11.15 -15.83 -3.84
N PHE A 127 -10.18 -14.94 -3.91
CA PHE A 127 -10.39 -13.50 -4.05
C PHE A 127 -9.82 -12.99 -5.37
N ASP A 128 -10.54 -12.04 -6.00
CA ASP A 128 -10.09 -11.36 -7.22
C ASP A 128 -8.96 -10.36 -6.91
N LEU A 129 -9.02 -9.74 -5.72
CA LEU A 129 -8.06 -8.77 -5.23
C LEU A 129 -7.63 -9.13 -3.81
N SER A 130 -6.33 -9.03 -3.52
CA SER A 130 -5.81 -8.99 -2.16
C SER A 130 -4.95 -7.76 -1.95
N THR A 131 -5.11 -7.09 -0.81
CA THR A 131 -4.35 -5.89 -0.44
C THR A 131 -3.60 -6.09 0.87
N MET A 132 -2.37 -5.55 0.92
CA MET A 132 -1.50 -5.58 2.10
C MET A 132 -0.88 -4.18 2.25
N ARG A 133 -1.31 -3.44 3.28
CA ARG A 133 -0.81 -2.11 3.57
C ARG A 133 -0.06 -2.11 4.89
N MET A 134 1.26 -1.91 4.84
CA MET A 134 2.14 -1.92 6.02
C MET A 134 2.02 -3.23 6.83
N VAL A 135 2.13 -4.36 6.14
CA VAL A 135 2.02 -5.72 6.69
C VAL A 135 3.31 -6.49 6.52
N VAL A 136 3.87 -6.48 5.30
CA VAL A 136 4.96 -7.39 4.94
C VAL A 136 6.28 -7.10 5.66
N GLU A 137 6.43 -5.90 6.25
CA GLU A 137 7.53 -5.56 7.15
C GLU A 137 7.53 -6.35 8.45
N HIS A 138 6.38 -6.90 8.84
CA HIS A 138 6.19 -7.68 10.07
C HIS A 138 6.25 -9.19 9.83
N VAL A 139 6.25 -9.65 8.57
CA VAL A 139 6.20 -11.08 8.22
C VAL A 139 7.51 -11.77 8.57
N GLY A 140 7.45 -12.74 9.48
CA GLY A 140 8.60 -13.55 9.91
C GLY A 140 8.89 -14.76 9.02
N ALA A 141 7.91 -15.26 8.27
CA ALA A 141 7.99 -16.41 7.37
C ALA A 141 7.50 -16.04 5.96
N PRO A 142 8.30 -15.28 5.16
CA PRO A 142 7.85 -14.73 3.88
C PRO A 142 7.38 -15.77 2.85
N LYS A 143 8.02 -16.94 2.80
CA LYS A 143 7.67 -17.99 1.83
C LYS A 143 6.31 -18.61 2.16
N GLU A 144 6.09 -18.90 3.41
CA GLU A 144 4.85 -19.46 3.94
C GLU A 144 3.71 -18.46 3.77
N PHE A 145 3.94 -17.20 4.07
CA PHE A 145 2.99 -16.10 3.89
C PHE A 145 2.56 -15.97 2.43
N VAL A 146 3.51 -15.87 1.48
CA VAL A 146 3.17 -15.72 0.05
C VAL A 146 2.56 -17.00 -0.52
N ALA A 147 2.95 -18.19 -0.02
CA ALA A 147 2.31 -19.45 -0.39
C ALA A 147 0.85 -19.55 0.11
N ALA A 148 0.56 -19.05 1.31
CA ALA A 148 -0.81 -18.96 1.82
C ALA A 148 -1.64 -17.97 0.98
N LEU A 149 -1.08 -16.78 0.69
CA LEU A 149 -1.71 -15.79 -0.18
C LEU A 149 -2.03 -16.37 -1.55
N ALA A 150 -1.10 -17.15 -2.13
CA ALA A 150 -1.27 -17.78 -3.43
C ALA A 150 -2.48 -18.73 -3.48
N LYS A 151 -2.86 -19.38 -2.39
CA LYS A 151 -4.05 -20.24 -2.34
C LYS A 151 -5.35 -19.45 -2.30
N LEU A 152 -5.28 -18.23 -1.77
CA LEU A 152 -6.44 -17.35 -1.54
C LEU A 152 -6.73 -16.42 -2.72
N VAL A 153 -5.74 -16.09 -3.56
CA VAL A 153 -5.95 -15.26 -4.75
C VAL A 153 -6.32 -16.14 -5.93
N LYS A 154 -7.37 -15.83 -6.67
CA LYS A 154 -7.79 -16.55 -7.89
C LYS A 154 -6.69 -16.52 -8.96
N PRO A 155 -6.57 -17.54 -9.83
CA PRO A 155 -5.86 -17.39 -11.09
C PRO A 155 -6.38 -16.15 -11.84
N GLY A 156 -5.49 -15.27 -12.30
CA GLY A 156 -5.86 -13.97 -12.88
C GLY A 156 -6.21 -12.87 -11.86
N GLY A 157 -6.28 -13.19 -10.58
CA GLY A 157 -6.46 -12.20 -9.50
C GLY A 157 -5.17 -11.45 -9.19
N THR A 158 -5.29 -10.33 -8.48
CA THR A 158 -4.18 -9.42 -8.18
C THR A 158 -3.91 -9.32 -6.69
N ALA A 159 -2.63 -9.38 -6.30
CA ALA A 159 -2.17 -9.03 -4.96
C ALA A 159 -1.43 -7.69 -5.00
N VAL A 160 -1.79 -6.75 -4.11
CA VAL A 160 -1.17 -5.44 -3.97
C VAL A 160 -0.42 -5.36 -2.65
N VAL A 161 0.87 -5.02 -2.72
CA VAL A 161 1.73 -4.80 -1.56
C VAL A 161 2.10 -3.33 -1.49
N PHE A 162 1.83 -2.69 -0.35
CA PHE A 162 2.32 -1.37 -0.01
C PHE A 162 3.05 -1.41 1.33
N THR A 163 4.35 -1.08 1.32
CA THR A 163 5.22 -1.21 2.50
C THR A 163 6.38 -0.23 2.47
N VAL A 164 7.08 -0.11 3.59
CA VAL A 164 8.33 0.66 3.70
C VAL A 164 9.46 0.02 2.89
N ASN A 165 10.35 0.83 2.36
CA ASN A 165 11.56 0.35 1.72
C ASN A 165 12.69 0.20 2.75
N ARG A 166 13.18 -1.03 2.97
CA ARG A 166 14.30 -1.28 3.88
C ARG A 166 15.58 -0.48 3.56
N ARG A 167 15.74 -0.07 2.30
CA ARG A 167 16.88 0.73 1.83
C ARG A 167 16.69 2.23 1.98
N SER A 168 15.55 2.69 2.43
CA SER A 168 15.31 4.11 2.69
C SER A 168 16.14 4.59 3.88
N PRO A 169 16.72 5.80 3.83
CA PRO A 169 17.60 6.33 4.85
C PRO A 169 16.98 6.32 6.26
N ILE A 170 15.72 6.68 6.38
CA ILE A 170 15.01 6.70 7.68
C ILE A 170 14.83 5.28 8.23
N THR A 171 14.48 4.32 7.37
CA THR A 171 14.36 2.91 7.75
C THR A 171 15.72 2.35 8.18
N MET A 172 16.79 2.67 7.43
CA MET A 172 18.15 2.27 7.80
C MET A 172 18.60 2.92 9.12
N LEU A 173 18.30 4.19 9.32
CA LEU A 173 18.64 4.91 10.55
C LEU A 173 17.88 4.33 11.76
N SER A 174 16.62 3.93 11.58
CA SER A 174 15.85 3.31 12.66
C SER A 174 16.49 2.01 13.17
N TRP A 175 17.18 1.27 12.34
CA TRP A 175 17.95 0.07 12.74
C TRP A 175 19.13 0.38 13.65
N LEU A 176 19.74 1.56 13.50
CA LEU A 176 20.87 2.00 14.31
C LEU A 176 20.44 2.58 15.68
N ILE A 177 19.16 2.89 15.82
CA ILE A 177 18.61 3.48 17.05
C ILE A 177 18.24 2.36 18.02
N PRO A 178 18.73 2.39 19.28
CA PRO A 178 18.33 1.42 20.30
C PRO A 178 16.82 1.40 20.48
N PHE A 179 16.22 0.21 20.59
CA PHE A 179 14.77 0.00 20.68
C PHE A 179 14.07 0.92 21.72
N ARG A 180 14.74 1.17 22.86
CA ARG A 180 14.22 2.08 23.92
C ARG A 180 13.96 3.51 23.43
N LEU A 181 14.63 3.96 22.38
CA LEU A 181 14.48 5.30 21.81
C LEU A 181 13.49 5.35 20.64
N HIS A 182 13.03 4.19 20.13
CA HIS A 182 12.08 4.16 19.00
C HIS A 182 10.77 4.85 19.36
N HIS A 183 10.21 4.56 20.53
CA HIS A 183 8.92 5.12 20.95
C HIS A 183 8.94 6.67 21.09
N PRO A 184 9.86 7.28 21.84
CA PRO A 184 9.91 8.73 21.94
C PRO A 184 10.20 9.43 20.62
N ILE A 185 11.02 8.83 19.74
CA ILE A 185 11.30 9.35 18.40
C ILE A 185 10.07 9.24 17.52
N LYS A 186 9.39 8.06 17.49
CA LYS A 186 8.15 7.86 16.76
C LYS A 186 7.08 8.86 17.18
N LYS A 187 6.89 9.05 18.49
CA LYS A 187 5.95 10.03 19.04
C LYS A 187 6.27 11.46 18.63
N LEU A 188 7.54 11.83 18.58
CA LEU A 188 7.98 13.17 18.18
C LEU A 188 7.69 13.46 16.69
N PHE A 189 8.02 12.51 15.79
CA PHE A 189 7.92 12.71 14.34
C PHE A 189 6.56 12.35 13.77
N TRP A 190 5.93 11.28 14.24
CA TRP A 190 4.68 10.73 13.66
C TRP A 190 3.48 10.75 14.59
N GLY A 191 3.66 10.78 15.92
CA GLY A 191 2.57 10.93 16.89
C GLY A 191 1.68 9.70 17.01
N GLY A 192 2.23 8.51 17.10
CA GLY A 192 1.47 7.26 17.30
C GLY A 192 1.32 6.85 18.76
N GLU A 193 0.29 6.07 19.10
CA GLU A 193 0.13 5.38 20.37
C GLU A 193 0.84 4.01 20.36
N GLU A 194 1.06 3.41 21.55
CA GLU A 194 1.96 2.26 21.76
C GLU A 194 1.35 0.91 21.33
N GLU A 195 0.01 0.84 21.31
CA GLU A 195 -0.72 -0.45 21.29
C GLU A 195 -0.69 -1.21 19.97
N ASP A 196 -0.27 -0.61 18.85
CA ASP A 196 -0.33 -1.22 17.52
C ASP A 196 1.07 -1.48 16.90
N THR A 197 2.12 -1.68 17.72
CA THR A 197 3.47 -1.85 17.18
C THR A 197 3.89 -3.32 17.16
N PHE A 198 3.64 -4.02 16.05
CA PHE A 198 4.23 -5.34 15.81
C PHE A 198 5.75 -5.21 15.55
N PRO A 199 6.57 -6.19 15.98
CA PRO A 199 7.98 -6.21 15.65
C PRO A 199 8.21 -6.22 14.14
N VAL A 200 9.13 -5.40 13.66
CA VAL A 200 9.50 -5.36 12.25
C VAL A 200 10.62 -6.36 11.95
N GLN A 201 10.50 -7.09 10.84
CA GLN A 201 11.44 -8.12 10.39
C GLN A 201 12.21 -7.69 9.13
N TYR A 202 11.55 -6.91 8.26
CA TYR A 202 12.09 -6.42 6.98
C TYR A 202 12.68 -7.52 6.06
N LEU A 203 12.08 -8.72 6.06
CA LEU A 203 12.57 -9.88 5.29
C LEU A 203 12.15 -9.87 3.82
N MET A 204 11.17 -9.01 3.46
CA MET A 204 10.67 -8.86 2.08
C MET A 204 10.42 -7.40 1.69
N ASN A 205 11.24 -6.49 2.19
CA ASN A 205 11.09 -5.04 2.04
C ASN A 205 12.03 -4.42 1.00
N THR A 206 12.30 -5.15 -0.06
CA THR A 206 12.92 -4.64 -1.30
C THR A 206 12.19 -5.17 -2.52
N ARG A 207 12.23 -4.46 -3.65
CA ARG A 207 11.62 -4.94 -4.91
C ARG A 207 12.12 -6.32 -5.30
N ALA A 208 13.43 -6.57 -5.16
CA ALA A 208 14.03 -7.84 -5.56
C ALA A 208 13.50 -9.02 -4.72
N GLU A 209 13.36 -8.83 -3.40
CA GLU A 209 12.82 -9.83 -2.48
C GLU A 209 11.35 -10.10 -2.77
N LEU A 210 10.53 -9.03 -2.86
CA LEU A 210 9.11 -9.14 -3.20
C LEU A 210 8.94 -9.89 -4.52
N ARG A 211 9.59 -9.41 -5.59
CA ARG A 211 9.51 -10.03 -6.91
C ARG A 211 9.86 -11.52 -6.85
N LYS A 212 11.01 -11.87 -6.24
CA LYS A 212 11.46 -13.26 -6.13
C LYS A 212 10.44 -14.14 -5.40
N LEU A 213 9.92 -13.70 -4.26
CA LEU A 213 8.95 -14.46 -3.46
C LEU A 213 7.64 -14.66 -4.19
N PHE A 214 7.11 -13.61 -4.80
CA PHE A 214 5.86 -13.67 -5.56
C PHE A 214 5.99 -14.52 -6.82
N GLU A 215 7.10 -14.40 -7.58
CA GLU A 215 7.36 -15.24 -8.75
C GLU A 215 7.44 -16.73 -8.39
N GLN A 216 8.09 -17.08 -7.28
CA GLN A 216 8.17 -18.45 -6.77
C GLN A 216 6.80 -19.03 -6.37
N ALA A 217 5.86 -18.18 -5.99
CA ALA A 217 4.50 -18.57 -5.62
C ALA A 217 3.49 -18.49 -6.79
N GLY A 218 3.97 -18.30 -8.03
CA GLY A 218 3.13 -18.32 -9.23
C GLY A 218 2.48 -16.96 -9.56
N PHE A 219 3.02 -15.86 -9.07
CA PHE A 219 2.64 -14.51 -9.50
C PHE A 219 3.62 -13.95 -10.53
N ALA A 220 3.19 -12.91 -11.24
CA ALA A 220 4.05 -12.06 -12.07
C ALA A 220 3.94 -10.61 -11.60
N GLU A 221 5.06 -9.89 -11.51
CA GLU A 221 5.02 -8.45 -11.25
C GLU A 221 4.32 -7.76 -12.43
N HIS A 222 3.14 -7.21 -12.17
CA HIS A 222 2.31 -6.52 -13.17
C HIS A 222 2.59 -5.02 -13.19
N ALA A 223 2.79 -4.43 -12.01
CA ALA A 223 3.18 -3.04 -11.87
C ALA A 223 4.03 -2.85 -10.61
N PHE A 224 4.97 -1.91 -10.65
CA PHE A 224 5.77 -1.55 -9.50
C PHE A 224 6.17 -0.08 -9.54
N THR A 225 6.10 0.60 -8.41
CA THR A 225 6.59 1.96 -8.22
C THR A 225 7.17 2.14 -6.82
N GLN A 226 7.97 3.18 -6.66
CA GLN A 226 8.52 3.61 -5.37
C GLN A 226 8.05 5.04 -5.09
N PRO A 227 6.85 5.21 -4.48
CA PRO A 227 6.37 6.54 -4.13
C PRO A 227 7.30 7.20 -3.12
N ASP A 228 7.73 8.43 -3.42
CA ASP A 228 8.60 9.21 -2.55
C ASP A 228 7.87 9.57 -1.24
N ASP A 229 8.49 9.33 -0.09
CA ASP A 229 7.91 9.61 1.22
C ASP A 229 8.54 10.85 1.87
N LEU A 230 7.74 11.90 2.01
CA LEU A 230 8.10 13.16 2.68
C LEU A 230 7.25 13.36 3.95
N SER A 231 6.86 12.26 4.60
CA SER A 231 6.05 12.32 5.83
C SER A 231 6.87 12.65 7.08
N THR A 232 8.15 12.31 7.10
CA THR A 232 9.03 12.41 8.27
C THR A 232 9.04 13.80 8.90
N PHE A 233 9.21 14.84 8.09
CA PHE A 233 9.16 16.23 8.59
C PHE A 233 7.77 16.85 8.46
N GLY A 234 6.73 16.06 8.21
CA GLY A 234 5.37 16.54 7.96
C GLY A 234 4.80 17.45 9.03
N ARG A 235 5.17 17.25 10.31
CA ARG A 235 4.77 18.06 11.46
C ARG A 235 5.50 19.41 11.54
N PHE A 236 6.68 19.51 10.97
CA PHE A 236 7.54 20.70 11.02
C PHE A 236 7.46 21.48 9.71
N ARG A 237 6.58 22.49 9.65
CA ARG A 237 6.22 23.22 8.41
C ARG A 237 7.41 23.70 7.59
N TRP A 238 8.40 24.31 8.21
CA TRP A 238 9.56 24.88 7.50
C TRP A 238 10.56 23.80 7.07
N LEU A 239 10.81 22.77 7.90
CA LEU A 239 11.66 21.63 7.54
C LEU A 239 11.06 20.86 6.36
N ASN A 240 9.77 20.60 6.42
CA ASN A 240 9.10 19.92 5.33
C ASN A 240 9.01 20.78 4.05
N TYR A 241 8.95 22.11 4.18
CA TYR A 241 9.07 22.99 3.01
C TYR A 241 10.47 22.90 2.39
N LEU A 242 11.52 22.86 3.19
CA LEU A 242 12.90 22.67 2.72
C LEU A 242 13.06 21.31 2.07
N GLU A 243 12.56 20.26 2.69
CA GLU A 243 12.52 18.89 2.13
C GLU A 243 11.85 18.84 0.76
N LEU A 244 10.69 19.47 0.60
CA LEU A 244 10.00 19.58 -0.69
C LEU A 244 10.80 20.34 -1.76
N LYS A 245 11.57 21.35 -1.35
CA LYS A 245 12.49 22.05 -2.26
C LYS A 245 13.61 21.13 -2.75
N VAL A 246 14.22 20.38 -1.82
CA VAL A 246 15.25 19.38 -2.14
C VAL A 246 14.69 18.31 -3.06
N TRP A 247 13.53 17.72 -2.68
CA TRP A 247 12.82 16.73 -3.49
C TRP A 247 12.51 17.26 -4.92
N SER A 248 12.02 18.49 -5.03
CA SER A 248 11.75 19.11 -6.33
C SER A 248 13.04 19.25 -7.17
N GLY A 249 14.18 19.52 -6.53
CA GLY A 249 15.49 19.53 -7.16
C GLY A 249 15.87 18.15 -7.70
N PHE A 250 15.76 17.10 -6.89
CA PHE A 250 16.01 15.70 -7.31
C PHE A 250 15.18 15.33 -8.53
N ARG A 251 13.87 15.62 -8.50
CA ARG A 251 12.98 15.34 -9.63
C ARG A 251 13.37 16.08 -10.92
N ARG A 252 13.78 17.35 -10.83
CA ARG A 252 14.23 18.12 -12.00
C ARG A 252 15.50 17.56 -12.64
N LEU A 253 16.34 16.94 -11.81
CA LEU A 253 17.59 16.29 -12.25
C LEU A 253 17.35 14.83 -12.70
N GLY A 254 16.13 14.32 -12.63
CA GLY A 254 15.83 12.92 -12.94
C GLY A 254 16.42 11.92 -11.93
N ILE A 255 16.74 12.38 -10.71
CA ILE A 255 17.31 11.56 -9.63
C ILE A 255 16.19 11.10 -8.72
N GLY A 256 16.13 9.79 -8.42
CA GLY A 256 15.18 9.23 -7.47
C GLY A 256 15.40 9.78 -6.05
N TYR A 257 14.30 10.08 -5.34
CA TYR A 257 14.38 10.49 -3.95
C TYR A 257 14.71 9.28 -3.07
N PRO A 258 15.68 9.39 -2.16
CA PRO A 258 16.16 8.23 -1.39
C PRO A 258 15.13 7.69 -0.40
N GLU A 259 14.29 8.55 0.19
CA GLU A 259 13.22 8.14 1.10
C GLU A 259 11.96 7.82 0.30
N ASN A 260 11.57 6.55 0.29
CA ASN A 260 10.42 6.06 -0.48
C ASN A 260 9.82 4.78 0.11
N CYS A 261 8.58 4.51 -0.27
CA CYS A 261 7.89 3.25 -0.02
C CYS A 261 7.98 2.33 -1.23
N LEU A 262 7.57 1.08 -1.05
CA LEU A 262 7.40 0.10 -2.12
C LEU A 262 5.91 -0.09 -2.38
N LEU A 263 5.50 -0.02 -3.63
CA LEU A 263 4.14 -0.31 -4.06
C LEU A 263 4.20 -1.22 -5.28
N GLY A 264 3.75 -2.46 -5.14
CA GLY A 264 3.73 -3.47 -6.18
C GLY A 264 2.36 -4.11 -6.36
N ALA A 265 1.98 -4.38 -7.61
CA ALA A 265 0.85 -5.21 -7.97
C ALA A 265 1.36 -6.48 -8.67
N TYR A 266 0.93 -7.62 -8.19
CA TYR A 266 1.36 -8.95 -8.62
C TYR A 266 0.15 -9.74 -9.12
N LEU A 267 0.15 -10.09 -10.39
CA LEU A 267 -0.92 -10.87 -11.03
C LEU A 267 -0.67 -12.36 -10.82
N ARG A 268 -1.66 -13.09 -10.30
CA ARG A 268 -1.61 -14.54 -10.22
C ARG A 268 -1.68 -15.14 -11.63
N ARG A 269 -0.69 -15.96 -12.01
CA ARG A 269 -0.67 -16.61 -13.33
C ARG A 269 -1.87 -17.53 -13.48
N THR A 270 -2.49 -17.49 -14.66
CA THR A 270 -3.38 -18.53 -15.14
C THR A 270 -2.52 -19.56 -15.85
N GLU A 271 -2.35 -20.72 -15.28
CA GLU A 271 -1.63 -21.82 -15.96
C GLU A 271 -2.28 -22.16 -17.28
#